data_bd90151a963ccb40529852075533c5fe
#
_entry.id   bd90151a963ccb40529852075533c5fe
#
_cell.length_a   1.000
_cell.length_b   1.000
_cell.length_c   1.000
_cell.angle_alpha   90.00
_cell.angle_beta   90.00
_cell.angle_gamma   90.00
#
_symmetry.space_group_name_H-M   'P 1'
#
loop_
_entity.id
_entity.type
_entity.pdbx_description
1 polymer ?
#
loop_
_entity_poly.entity_id
_entity_poly.type
_entity_poly.pdbx_seq_one_letter_code
_entity_poly.pdbx_strand_id
1 'polypeptide(L)'
;MKRRDLLNHLLMGAGASAFFGMGPALAFEVTHSDEEWKNLLSPAAYATLRHEATEAPFTSPLNNEHRKGVFACAGCALDLYSSDTKFDSGTGWPSFWKPLDKAVETKTDNSLGMRRTAVNCRRCGGHLGHVFDDGPKPTGLRYCMNGVAMKFKPA
;
A
#
# COMPACT_ATOMS: atom_id res chain seq x y z
N MET A 1 -63.11 53.11 12.19
CA MET A 1 -63.58 52.48 10.93
C MET A 1 -62.39 52.11 10.05
N LYS A 2 -62.44 50.86 9.57
CA LYS A 2 -61.59 50.23 8.47
C LYS A 2 -60.17 49.78 8.78
N ARG A 3 -60.17 48.49 8.91
CA ARG A 3 -59.06 47.55 8.83
C ARG A 3 -58.32 47.60 7.46
N ARG A 4 -57.01 47.42 7.45
CA ARG A 4 -56.31 46.95 6.25
C ARG A 4 -55.15 46.02 6.69
N ASP A 5 -55.30 44.80 6.30
CA ASP A 5 -54.36 43.66 6.50
C ASP A 5 -53.07 43.90 5.77
N LEU A 6 -51.95 43.68 6.45
CA LEU A 6 -50.61 43.53 5.82
C LEU A 6 -50.21 42.07 5.80
N LEU A 7 -50.20 41.54 4.60
CA LEU A 7 -49.65 40.20 4.32
C LEU A 7 -48.14 40.20 4.54
N ASN A 8 -47.70 39.35 5.45
CA ASN A 8 -46.30 38.98 5.59
C ASN A 8 -45.96 37.92 4.55
N HIS A 9 -45.15 38.25 3.56
CA HIS A 9 -44.48 37.27 2.70
C HIS A 9 -43.23 36.78 3.40
N LEU A 10 -43.29 35.55 3.92
CA LEU A 10 -42.16 34.80 4.45
C LEU A 10 -41.41 34.17 3.25
N LEU A 11 -40.26 34.73 2.88
CA LEU A 11 -39.36 34.14 1.92
C LEU A 11 -38.57 33.00 2.62
N MET A 12 -38.98 31.77 2.36
CA MET A 12 -38.18 30.57 2.68
C MET A 12 -36.99 30.49 1.72
N GLY A 13 -35.81 30.83 2.20
CA GLY A 13 -34.55 30.53 1.54
C GLY A 13 -34.23 29.03 1.66
N ALA A 14 -34.42 28.30 0.58
CA ALA A 14 -33.94 26.92 0.49
C ALA A 14 -32.40 26.91 0.38
N GLY A 15 -31.73 26.69 1.50
CA GLY A 15 -30.29 26.40 1.51
C GLY A 15 -30.02 25.03 0.92
N ALA A 16 -29.52 24.97 -0.32
CA ALA A 16 -29.01 23.74 -0.91
C ALA A 16 -27.70 23.40 -0.24
N SER A 17 -27.70 22.50 0.73
CA SER A 17 -26.52 21.88 1.26
C SER A 17 -25.95 20.94 0.18
N ALA A 18 -24.88 21.37 -0.47
CA ALA A 18 -24.12 20.50 -1.36
C ALA A 18 -23.40 19.43 -0.51
N PHE A 19 -24.00 18.24 -0.45
CA PHE A 19 -23.30 17.05 0.00
C PHE A 19 -22.21 16.74 -1.03
N PHE A 20 -20.97 17.11 -0.74
CA PHE A 20 -19.81 16.53 -1.40
C PHE A 20 -19.77 15.05 -1.01
N GLY A 21 -20.38 14.21 -1.84
CA GLY A 21 -20.25 12.78 -1.72
C GLY A 21 -18.78 12.39 -1.92
N MET A 22 -18.10 12.03 -0.84
CA MET A 22 -16.89 11.25 -0.94
C MET A 22 -17.29 9.95 -1.63
N GLY A 23 -16.85 9.80 -2.89
CA GLY A 23 -17.03 8.53 -3.61
C GLY A 23 -16.48 7.38 -2.75
N PRO A 24 -17.04 6.17 -2.86
CA PRO A 24 -16.54 5.05 -2.09
C PRO A 24 -15.05 4.87 -2.39
N ALA A 25 -14.22 4.88 -1.34
CA ALA A 25 -12.84 4.46 -1.45
C ALA A 25 -12.87 3.07 -2.13
N LEU A 26 -12.16 2.92 -3.25
CA LEU A 26 -12.13 1.67 -3.98
C LEU A 26 -11.66 0.58 -3.01
N ALA A 27 -12.56 -0.34 -2.67
CA ALA A 27 -12.22 -1.47 -1.81
C ALA A 27 -11.17 -2.33 -2.53
N PHE A 28 -10.20 -2.85 -1.80
CA PHE A 28 -9.23 -3.80 -2.36
C PHE A 28 -9.95 -5.05 -2.88
N GLU A 29 -9.40 -5.65 -3.93
CA GLU A 29 -9.97 -6.86 -4.55
C GLU A 29 -10.00 -8.06 -3.59
N VAL A 30 -9.01 -8.13 -2.68
CA VAL A 30 -8.89 -9.17 -1.64
C VAL A 30 -8.95 -8.51 -0.28
N THR A 31 -10.00 -8.85 0.46
CA THR A 31 -10.24 -8.38 1.83
C THR A 31 -10.57 -9.57 2.72
N HIS A 32 -10.07 -9.56 3.93
CA HIS A 32 -10.36 -10.52 4.99
C HIS A 32 -10.54 -9.79 6.31
N SER A 33 -11.23 -10.40 7.25
CA SER A 33 -11.25 -9.94 8.63
C SER A 33 -9.85 -10.03 9.26
N ASP A 34 -9.64 -9.31 10.34
CA ASP A 34 -8.36 -9.34 11.05
C ASP A 34 -7.98 -10.76 11.53
N GLU A 35 -8.98 -11.52 12.00
CA GLU A 35 -8.79 -12.90 12.42
C GLU A 35 -8.41 -13.83 11.26
N GLU A 36 -9.05 -13.67 10.12
CA GLU A 36 -8.70 -14.44 8.92
C GLU A 36 -7.28 -14.13 8.46
N TRP A 37 -6.85 -12.86 8.46
CA TRP A 37 -5.47 -12.50 8.15
C TRP A 37 -4.47 -13.14 9.10
N LYS A 38 -4.76 -13.20 10.41
CA LYS A 38 -3.92 -13.88 11.41
C LYS A 38 -3.77 -15.37 11.13
N ASN A 39 -4.85 -16.01 10.66
CA ASN A 39 -4.83 -17.43 10.33
C ASN A 39 -4.14 -17.75 9.00
N LEU A 40 -4.19 -16.84 8.03
CA LEU A 40 -3.60 -17.00 6.70
C LEU A 40 -2.10 -16.70 6.64
N LEU A 41 -1.62 -15.84 7.52
CA LEU A 41 -0.26 -15.31 7.49
C LEU A 41 0.57 -15.82 8.67
N SER A 42 1.89 -15.92 8.47
CA SER A 42 2.79 -16.04 9.63
C SER A 42 2.70 -14.78 10.49
N PRO A 43 3.01 -14.85 11.80
CA PRO A 43 2.97 -13.68 12.67
C PRO A 43 3.78 -12.49 12.14
N ALA A 44 4.96 -12.74 11.57
CA ALA A 44 5.82 -11.71 10.99
C ALA A 44 5.22 -11.09 9.72
N ALA A 45 4.66 -11.92 8.83
CA ALA A 45 3.99 -11.44 7.62
C ALA A 45 2.72 -10.65 7.97
N TYR A 46 1.95 -11.11 8.96
CA TYR A 46 0.77 -10.39 9.45
C TYR A 46 1.15 -9.02 10.03
N ALA A 47 2.15 -8.96 10.91
CA ALA A 47 2.62 -7.70 11.49
C ALA A 47 3.08 -6.71 10.40
N THR A 48 3.77 -7.19 9.37
CA THR A 48 4.23 -6.33 8.28
C THR A 48 3.10 -5.91 7.35
N LEU A 49 2.35 -6.87 6.80
CA LEU A 49 1.31 -6.57 5.78
C LEU A 49 0.12 -5.80 6.35
N ARG A 50 -0.23 -6.01 7.62
CA ARG A 50 -1.45 -5.42 8.21
C ARG A 50 -1.19 -4.32 9.23
N HIS A 51 -0.01 -4.28 9.85
CA HIS A 51 0.36 -3.30 10.88
C HIS A 51 1.63 -2.51 10.55
N GLU A 52 2.10 -2.56 9.29
CA GLU A 52 3.24 -1.76 8.79
C GLU A 52 4.55 -1.97 9.59
N ALA A 53 4.71 -3.16 10.20
CA ALA A 53 5.96 -3.53 10.85
C ALA A 53 7.08 -3.71 9.82
N THR A 54 8.32 -3.55 10.26
CA THR A 54 9.52 -3.77 9.46
C THR A 54 10.28 -4.96 10.02
N GLU A 55 10.66 -5.91 9.16
CA GLU A 55 11.55 -7.02 9.56
C GLU A 55 12.97 -6.50 9.86
N ALA A 56 13.72 -7.22 10.68
CA ALA A 56 15.11 -6.85 10.94
C ALA A 56 15.96 -6.94 9.66
N PRO A 57 16.92 -6.02 9.47
CA PRO A 57 17.80 -6.07 8.30
C PRO A 57 18.64 -7.36 8.28
N PHE A 58 18.94 -7.86 7.09
CA PHE A 58 19.75 -9.07 6.84
C PHE A 58 19.13 -10.40 7.32
N THR A 59 17.86 -10.42 7.72
CA THR A 59 17.19 -11.64 8.20
C THR A 59 16.40 -12.36 7.13
N SER A 60 16.02 -11.69 6.05
CA SER A 60 15.23 -12.31 4.99
C SER A 60 16.06 -13.28 4.13
N PRO A 61 15.62 -14.53 3.95
CA PRO A 61 16.24 -15.43 2.98
C PRO A 61 16.13 -14.93 1.54
N LEU A 62 15.17 -14.04 1.25
CA LEU A 62 14.97 -13.46 -0.08
C LEU A 62 16.07 -12.46 -0.45
N ASN A 63 16.91 -12.01 0.48
CA ASN A 63 18.10 -11.23 0.15
C ASN A 63 19.01 -12.00 -0.82
N ASN A 64 19.20 -13.29 -0.57
CA ASN A 64 20.08 -14.17 -1.35
C ASN A 64 19.32 -14.98 -2.42
N GLU A 65 18.08 -14.63 -2.75
CA GLU A 65 17.33 -15.28 -3.82
C GLU A 65 17.72 -14.67 -5.17
N HIS A 66 18.45 -15.44 -5.99
CA HIS A 66 18.99 -15.01 -7.30
C HIS A 66 18.43 -15.81 -8.47
N ARG A 67 17.58 -16.80 -8.22
CA ARG A 67 16.96 -17.59 -9.28
C ARG A 67 15.99 -16.76 -10.10
N LYS A 68 15.76 -17.17 -11.34
CA LYS A 68 14.72 -16.61 -12.19
C LYS A 68 13.34 -16.92 -11.60
N GLY A 69 12.47 -15.90 -11.57
CA GLY A 69 11.13 -16.04 -11.04
C GLY A 69 10.50 -14.72 -10.65
N VAL A 70 9.46 -14.80 -9.83
CA VAL A 70 8.62 -13.67 -9.43
C VAL A 70 8.48 -13.65 -7.91
N PHE A 71 8.51 -12.46 -7.35
CA PHE A 71 8.20 -12.19 -5.94
C PHE A 71 6.75 -11.76 -5.84
N ALA A 72 5.92 -12.58 -5.18
CA ALA A 72 4.49 -12.36 -5.04
C ALA A 72 4.13 -11.93 -3.61
N CYS A 73 3.02 -11.21 -3.46
CA CYS A 73 2.47 -10.83 -2.17
C CYS A 73 2.17 -12.07 -1.31
N ALA A 74 2.67 -12.10 -0.08
CA ALA A 74 2.42 -13.20 0.83
C ALA A 74 0.95 -13.28 1.25
N GLY A 75 0.21 -12.16 1.18
CA GLY A 75 -1.21 -12.09 1.56
C GLY A 75 -2.18 -12.55 0.47
N CYS A 76 -1.96 -12.13 -0.79
CA CYS A 76 -2.93 -12.36 -1.85
C CYS A 76 -2.36 -13.00 -3.13
N ALA A 77 -1.09 -13.38 -3.11
CA ALA A 77 -0.37 -14.01 -4.23
C ALA A 77 -0.30 -13.17 -5.53
N LEU A 78 -0.58 -11.85 -5.48
CA LEU A 78 -0.35 -10.96 -6.60
C LEU A 78 1.15 -10.90 -6.90
N ASP A 79 1.54 -11.08 -8.15
CA ASP A 79 2.91 -10.91 -8.61
C ASP A 79 3.32 -9.43 -8.50
N LEU A 80 4.41 -9.17 -7.76
CA LEU A 80 4.82 -7.81 -7.41
C LEU A 80 6.09 -7.38 -8.13
N TYR A 81 7.11 -8.22 -8.16
CA TYR A 81 8.41 -7.91 -8.73
C TYR A 81 8.98 -9.11 -9.50
N SER A 82 9.64 -8.83 -10.62
CA SER A 82 10.44 -9.82 -11.35
C SER A 82 11.84 -9.92 -10.76
N SER A 83 12.42 -11.11 -10.77
CA SER A 83 13.84 -11.32 -10.45
C SER A 83 14.78 -10.49 -11.32
N ASP A 84 14.35 -10.10 -12.54
CA ASP A 84 15.14 -9.27 -13.45
C ASP A 84 15.35 -7.84 -12.95
N THR A 85 14.51 -7.39 -12.03
CA THR A 85 14.62 -6.05 -11.43
C THR A 85 15.25 -6.05 -10.04
N LYS A 86 15.55 -7.24 -9.50
CA LYS A 86 16.19 -7.39 -8.19
C LYS A 86 17.68 -7.01 -8.25
N PHE A 87 18.15 -6.33 -7.21
CA PHE A 87 19.56 -6.02 -7.03
C PHE A 87 19.94 -6.04 -5.55
N ASP A 88 21.22 -6.19 -5.26
CA ASP A 88 21.76 -6.07 -3.91
C ASP A 88 21.99 -4.60 -3.58
N SER A 89 21.19 -4.05 -2.69
CA SER A 89 21.34 -2.67 -2.23
C SER A 89 22.30 -2.51 -1.05
N GLY A 90 22.72 -3.62 -0.43
CA GLY A 90 23.52 -3.59 0.80
C GLY A 90 22.76 -3.12 2.05
N THR A 91 21.46 -2.84 1.95
CA THR A 91 20.66 -2.29 3.08
C THR A 91 20.14 -3.37 4.02
N GLY A 92 20.16 -4.64 3.60
CA GLY A 92 19.67 -5.77 4.41
C GLY A 92 18.25 -6.21 4.11
N TRP A 93 17.60 -5.61 3.11
CA TRP A 93 16.27 -5.99 2.63
C TRP A 93 16.27 -6.28 1.14
N PRO A 94 15.40 -7.19 0.66
CA PRO A 94 15.24 -7.43 -0.78
C PRO A 94 14.92 -6.13 -1.50
N SER A 95 15.67 -5.80 -2.54
CA SER A 95 15.57 -4.53 -3.26
C SER A 95 15.35 -4.73 -4.75
N PHE A 96 14.50 -3.86 -5.33
CA PHE A 96 14.12 -3.89 -6.74
C PHE A 96 14.14 -2.46 -7.31
N TRP A 97 14.50 -2.32 -8.57
CA TRP A 97 14.48 -0.99 -9.21
C TRP A 97 13.13 -0.67 -9.92
N LYS A 98 12.26 -1.67 -10.08
CA LYS A 98 10.92 -1.49 -10.70
C LYS A 98 9.97 -2.61 -10.24
N PRO A 99 8.70 -2.31 -9.90
CA PRO A 99 7.66 -3.33 -9.74
C PRO A 99 7.11 -3.78 -11.10
N LEU A 100 6.33 -4.85 -11.09
CA LEU A 100 5.47 -5.22 -12.21
C LEU A 100 4.34 -4.20 -12.40
N ASP A 101 3.81 -4.11 -13.61
CA ASP A 101 2.78 -3.14 -13.93
C ASP A 101 1.53 -3.34 -13.06
N LYS A 102 1.03 -2.25 -12.49
CA LYS A 102 -0.17 -2.23 -11.62
C LYS A 102 -0.09 -3.18 -10.42
N ALA A 103 1.11 -3.52 -9.95
CA ALA A 103 1.31 -4.44 -8.84
C ALA A 103 1.26 -3.76 -7.47
N VAL A 104 1.69 -2.51 -7.40
CA VAL A 104 1.82 -1.76 -6.14
C VAL A 104 1.13 -0.41 -6.21
N GLU A 105 0.81 0.12 -5.03
CA GLU A 105 0.37 1.49 -4.79
C GLU A 105 1.31 2.15 -3.80
N THR A 106 1.41 3.49 -3.87
CA THR A 106 2.24 4.27 -2.96
C THR A 106 1.41 5.24 -2.15
N LYS A 107 1.80 5.46 -0.91
CA LYS A 107 1.22 6.49 -0.03
C LYS A 107 2.32 7.21 0.74
N THR A 108 2.06 8.47 1.12
CA THR A 108 2.97 9.18 2.02
C THR A 108 2.93 8.55 3.41
N ASP A 109 4.10 8.27 3.97
CA ASP A 109 4.31 7.81 5.34
C ASP A 109 5.08 8.89 6.11
N ASN A 110 4.44 9.46 7.13
CA ASN A 110 5.04 10.49 8.01
C ASN A 110 5.38 9.93 9.40
N SER A 111 5.42 8.62 9.56
CA SER A 111 5.81 7.98 10.82
C SER A 111 7.28 8.23 11.17
N LEU A 112 7.64 8.03 12.43
CA LEU A 112 9.02 8.16 12.94
C LEU A 112 9.68 9.54 12.70
N GLY A 113 8.89 10.60 12.53
CA GLY A 113 9.42 11.94 12.28
C GLY A 113 10.08 12.13 10.91
N MET A 114 9.88 11.19 9.98
CA MET A 114 10.41 11.22 8.62
C MET A 114 9.26 11.24 7.59
N ARG A 115 9.51 11.84 6.43
CA ARG A 115 8.59 11.73 5.29
C ARG A 115 9.15 10.71 4.30
N ARG A 116 8.48 9.57 4.19
CA ARG A 116 8.84 8.48 3.29
C ARG A 116 7.67 8.17 2.34
N THR A 117 7.93 7.34 1.34
CA THR A 117 6.90 6.83 0.44
C THR A 117 6.74 5.34 0.71
N ALA A 118 5.64 4.97 1.37
CA ALA A 118 5.28 3.58 1.61
C ALA A 118 4.77 2.92 0.33
N VAL A 119 5.06 1.64 0.17
CA VAL A 119 4.66 0.79 -0.94
C VAL A 119 3.75 -0.31 -0.43
N ASN A 120 2.57 -0.43 -1.01
CA ASN A 120 1.55 -1.38 -0.63
C ASN A 120 1.14 -2.26 -1.82
N CYS A 121 0.71 -3.48 -1.56
CA CYS A 121 0.13 -4.35 -2.58
C CYS A 121 -1.19 -3.76 -3.10
N ARG A 122 -1.31 -3.57 -4.42
CA ARG A 122 -2.52 -2.98 -5.02
C ARG A 122 -3.76 -3.84 -4.79
N ARG A 123 -3.63 -5.17 -4.76
CA ARG A 123 -4.77 -6.09 -4.66
C ARG A 123 -5.36 -6.20 -3.24
N CYS A 124 -4.52 -6.22 -2.20
CA CYS A 124 -5.00 -6.42 -0.82
C CYS A 124 -4.66 -5.28 0.14
N GLY A 125 -3.98 -4.23 -0.33
CA GLY A 125 -3.56 -3.09 0.48
C GLY A 125 -2.46 -3.39 1.50
N GLY A 126 -1.90 -4.62 1.50
CA GLY A 126 -0.86 -5.02 2.45
C GLY A 126 0.41 -4.19 2.30
N HIS A 127 0.97 -3.72 3.42
CA HIS A 127 2.24 -2.98 3.42
C HIS A 127 3.40 -3.88 3.01
N LEU A 128 4.20 -3.43 2.05
CA LEU A 128 5.34 -4.16 1.53
C LEU A 128 6.69 -3.58 1.99
N GLY A 129 6.79 -2.27 2.06
CA GLY A 129 8.02 -1.56 2.36
C GLY A 129 7.97 -0.10 1.92
N HIS A 130 9.10 0.44 1.49
CA HIS A 130 9.23 1.84 1.05
C HIS A 130 10.01 1.94 -0.25
N VAL A 131 9.78 3.02 -0.99
CA VAL A 131 10.56 3.37 -2.18
C VAL A 131 11.37 4.64 -1.92
N PHE A 132 12.62 4.63 -2.40
CA PHE A 132 13.61 5.71 -2.29
C PHE A 132 14.14 6.06 -3.68
N ASP A 133 14.72 7.25 -3.82
CA ASP A 133 15.30 7.80 -5.06
C ASP A 133 16.82 7.61 -5.17
N ASP A 134 17.34 6.63 -4.45
CA ASP A 134 18.75 6.27 -4.38
C ASP A 134 19.07 4.92 -5.04
N GLY A 135 18.25 4.51 -6.00
CA GLY A 135 18.39 3.25 -6.72
C GLY A 135 19.25 3.33 -7.99
N PRO A 136 19.48 2.18 -8.63
CA PRO A 136 20.26 2.10 -9.86
C PRO A 136 19.45 2.56 -11.09
N LYS A 137 20.17 2.80 -12.19
CA LYS A 137 19.54 2.93 -13.52
C LYS A 137 18.81 1.62 -13.86
N PRO A 138 17.73 1.66 -14.67
CA PRO A 138 17.26 2.82 -15.45
C PRO A 138 16.33 3.79 -14.69
N THR A 139 15.74 3.40 -13.55
CA THR A 139 14.73 4.21 -12.87
C THR A 139 15.29 5.20 -11.86
N GLY A 140 16.44 4.90 -11.25
CA GLY A 140 16.95 5.64 -10.10
C GLY A 140 16.19 5.32 -8.80
N LEU A 141 15.27 4.36 -8.82
CA LEU A 141 14.44 4.01 -7.67
C LEU A 141 14.93 2.72 -7.00
N ARG A 142 14.82 2.70 -5.68
CA ARG A 142 15.05 1.51 -4.84
C ARG A 142 13.76 1.19 -4.07
N TYR A 143 13.08 0.15 -4.49
CA TYR A 143 11.98 -0.46 -3.77
C TYR A 143 12.57 -1.41 -2.72
N CYS A 144 12.60 -0.99 -1.46
CA CYS A 144 13.15 -1.70 -0.33
C CYS A 144 11.99 -2.44 0.37
N MET A 145 11.91 -3.75 0.17
CA MET A 145 10.74 -4.54 0.56
C MET A 145 11.05 -5.48 1.72
N ASN A 146 10.08 -5.64 2.63
CA ASN A 146 10.15 -6.68 3.65
C ASN A 146 9.99 -8.05 3.00
N GLY A 147 10.97 -8.93 3.17
CA GLY A 147 10.92 -10.27 2.58
C GLY A 147 9.78 -11.12 3.15
N VAL A 148 9.43 -10.95 4.44
CA VAL A 148 8.29 -11.63 5.06
C VAL A 148 6.94 -11.28 4.44
N ALA A 149 6.84 -10.13 3.74
CA ALA A 149 5.65 -9.71 3.01
C ALA A 149 5.53 -10.36 1.62
N MET A 150 6.52 -11.12 1.19
CA MET A 150 6.59 -11.72 -0.15
C MET A 150 6.89 -13.22 -0.09
N LYS A 151 6.56 -13.89 -1.20
CA LYS A 151 6.93 -15.29 -1.49
C LYS A 151 7.57 -15.36 -2.85
N PHE A 152 8.69 -16.07 -2.97
CA PHE A 152 9.32 -16.31 -4.25
C PHE A 152 8.65 -17.49 -4.98
N LYS A 153 8.38 -17.29 -6.26
CA LYS A 153 7.88 -18.30 -7.21
C LYS A 153 8.95 -18.47 -8.29
N PRO A 154 9.66 -19.60 -8.36
CA PRO A 154 10.60 -19.86 -9.44
C PRO A 154 9.87 -19.94 -10.80
N ALA A 155 10.58 -19.57 -11.88
CA ALA A 155 10.09 -19.67 -13.26
C ALA A 155 10.00 -21.13 -13.72
#